data_b17c12568fdeb482332bfb6a6231e4a6
#
_entry.id   b17c12568fdeb482332bfb6a6231e4a6
#
_cell.length_a   1.000
_cell.length_b   1.000
_cell.length_c   1.000
_cell.angle_alpha   90.00
_cell.angle_beta   90.00
_cell.angle_gamma   90.00
#
_symmetry.space_group_name_H-M   'P 1'
#
loop_
_entity.id
_entity.type
_entity.pdbx_description
1 polymer ?
#
loop_
_entity_poly.entity_id
_entity_poly.type
_entity_poly.pdbx_seq_one_letter_code
_entity_poly.pdbx_strand_id
1 'polypeptide(L)'
;MTYQTIQYDKRDGIAVVTLNRPDRHNAIDSVMARELPRVWHDIIADRSVAVAVVTGAGRRAFCTGFDMGDLASGVADVGDALRFTSLQNRCCKPVVTAINGMVCGGGLHFVADTDLLVCSETATFFDTHVNVGLVAGLEPIGLARRIALDPVLRLSLLGRAERMSAARAYEIGLAGEVVAPDALLPRALELAAQIAQSSPSAVARTKRAIWESLDVGLAEALELGWRTIEEHKGDPDVVEGAAAFRERRAPRWSRDHV
;
A
#
# COMPACT_ATOMS: atom_id res chain seq x y z
N MET A 1 -7.74 -14.99 13.06
CA MET A 1 -8.97 -14.86 12.25
C MET A 1 -8.74 -15.64 10.96
N THR A 2 -9.76 -16.34 10.46
CA THR A 2 -9.66 -17.08 9.19
C THR A 2 -10.38 -16.28 8.13
N TYR A 3 -9.69 -15.96 7.03
CA TYR A 3 -10.23 -15.29 5.86
C TYR A 3 -10.42 -16.30 4.72
N GLN A 4 -11.36 -16.03 3.81
CA GLN A 4 -11.67 -16.91 2.68
C GLN A 4 -10.87 -16.53 1.42
N THR A 5 -10.68 -15.23 1.22
CA THR A 5 -10.09 -14.65 0.01
C THR A 5 -8.76 -13.96 0.25
N ILE A 6 -8.29 -13.96 1.49
CA ILE A 6 -7.03 -13.36 1.91
C ILE A 6 -6.24 -14.36 2.73
N GLN A 7 -4.95 -14.54 2.42
CA GLN A 7 -3.99 -15.15 3.35
C GLN A 7 -3.37 -14.04 4.19
N TYR A 8 -3.36 -14.21 5.50
CA TYR A 8 -2.91 -13.20 6.43
C TYR A 8 -2.03 -13.82 7.51
N ASP A 9 -0.76 -13.47 7.48
CA ASP A 9 0.27 -13.95 8.39
C ASP A 9 0.95 -12.78 9.10
N LYS A 10 1.38 -13.03 10.34
CA LYS A 10 2.15 -12.06 11.15
C LYS A 10 3.40 -12.74 11.68
N ARG A 11 4.56 -12.19 11.40
CA ARG A 11 5.83 -12.69 11.92
C ARG A 11 6.86 -11.56 12.00
N ASP A 12 7.64 -11.54 13.07
CA ASP A 12 8.78 -10.64 13.27
C ASP A 12 8.44 -9.14 13.11
N GLY A 13 7.23 -8.75 13.53
CA GLY A 13 6.75 -7.37 13.42
C GLY A 13 6.19 -7.01 12.05
N ILE A 14 6.09 -7.96 11.13
CA ILE A 14 5.59 -7.77 9.78
C ILE A 14 4.26 -8.51 9.60
N ALA A 15 3.25 -7.82 9.09
CA ALA A 15 2.01 -8.41 8.63
C ALA A 15 2.08 -8.63 7.11
N VAL A 16 1.85 -9.85 6.65
CA VAL A 16 1.78 -10.16 5.21
C VAL A 16 0.34 -10.41 4.82
N VAL A 17 -0.16 -9.60 3.89
CA VAL A 17 -1.51 -9.67 3.33
C VAL A 17 -1.41 -10.13 1.89
N THR A 18 -1.91 -11.33 1.60
CA THR A 18 -1.92 -11.88 0.25
C THR A 18 -3.34 -11.96 -0.27
N LEU A 19 -3.66 -11.23 -1.32
CA LEU A 19 -4.93 -11.35 -2.04
C LEU A 19 -4.98 -12.73 -2.68
N ASN A 20 -5.93 -13.58 -2.29
CA ASN A 20 -5.88 -15.02 -2.57
C ASN A 20 -7.11 -15.54 -3.33
N ARG A 21 -7.25 -15.06 -4.55
CA ARG A 21 -8.19 -15.58 -5.57
C ARG A 21 -7.45 -15.73 -6.91
N PRO A 22 -6.35 -16.53 -6.99
CA PRO A 22 -5.49 -16.58 -8.18
C PRO A 22 -6.23 -17.02 -9.44
N ASP A 23 -7.24 -17.90 -9.34
CA ASP A 23 -8.07 -18.34 -10.46
C ASP A 23 -8.98 -17.23 -11.01
N ARG A 24 -9.17 -16.17 -10.28
CA ARG A 24 -9.90 -14.94 -10.63
C ARG A 24 -8.99 -13.73 -10.73
N HIS A 25 -7.69 -13.94 -10.97
CA HIS A 25 -6.67 -12.89 -11.05
C HIS A 25 -6.69 -11.94 -9.83
N ASN A 26 -7.03 -12.48 -8.65
CA ASN A 26 -7.17 -11.74 -7.39
C ASN A 26 -8.17 -10.57 -7.48
N ALA A 27 -9.19 -10.69 -8.34
CA ALA A 27 -10.27 -9.72 -8.41
C ALA A 27 -11.02 -9.65 -7.07
N ILE A 28 -11.41 -8.44 -6.69
CA ILE A 28 -12.08 -8.13 -5.44
C ILE A 28 -13.57 -8.45 -5.60
N ASP A 29 -14.01 -9.53 -4.96
CA ASP A 29 -15.43 -9.84 -4.80
C ASP A 29 -15.99 -9.23 -3.51
N SER A 30 -17.28 -9.41 -3.28
CA SER A 30 -17.97 -8.93 -2.09
C SER A 30 -17.42 -9.54 -0.78
N VAL A 31 -16.76 -10.72 -0.83
CA VAL A 31 -16.12 -11.32 0.33
C VAL A 31 -14.82 -10.60 0.64
N MET A 32 -13.93 -10.45 -0.34
CA MET A 32 -12.66 -9.74 -0.19
C MET A 32 -12.88 -8.29 0.22
N ALA A 33 -13.90 -7.62 -0.34
CA ALA A 33 -14.26 -6.25 0.01
C ALA A 33 -14.61 -6.07 1.49
N ARG A 34 -15.23 -7.08 2.11
CA ARG A 34 -15.53 -7.10 3.54
C ARG A 34 -14.35 -7.57 4.41
N GLU A 35 -13.46 -8.37 3.86
CA GLU A 35 -12.30 -8.89 4.60
C GLU A 35 -11.18 -7.87 4.71
N LEU A 36 -10.88 -7.11 3.65
CA LEU A 36 -9.81 -6.12 3.63
C LEU A 36 -9.89 -5.08 4.78
N PRO A 37 -11.04 -4.44 5.06
CA PRO A 37 -11.14 -3.52 6.19
C PRO A 37 -10.85 -4.18 7.53
N ARG A 38 -11.23 -5.46 7.71
CA ARG A 38 -10.97 -6.21 8.94
C ARG A 38 -9.49 -6.52 9.12
N VAL A 39 -8.78 -6.84 8.02
CA VAL A 39 -7.33 -7.02 8.03
C VAL A 39 -6.64 -5.72 8.43
N TRP A 40 -7.02 -4.59 7.82
CA TRP A 40 -6.45 -3.29 8.19
C TRP A 40 -6.75 -2.90 9.63
N HIS A 41 -7.96 -3.15 10.10
CA HIS A 41 -8.32 -2.90 11.49
C HIS A 41 -7.46 -3.74 12.47
N ASP A 42 -7.23 -5.01 12.16
CA ASP A 42 -6.37 -5.88 12.96
C ASP A 42 -4.89 -5.41 12.92
N ILE A 43 -4.38 -5.01 11.75
CA ILE A 43 -3.03 -4.44 11.62
C ILE A 43 -2.89 -3.17 12.47
N ILE A 44 -3.89 -2.29 12.44
CA ILE A 44 -3.88 -1.05 13.22
C ILE A 44 -3.85 -1.36 14.71
N ALA A 45 -4.70 -2.28 15.17
CA ALA A 45 -4.86 -2.60 16.59
C ALA A 45 -3.71 -3.43 17.18
N ASP A 46 -3.00 -4.21 16.35
CA ASP A 46 -1.95 -5.10 16.82
C ASP A 46 -0.61 -4.38 17.00
N ARG A 47 -0.26 -4.07 18.23
CA ARG A 47 1.01 -3.40 18.59
C ARG A 47 2.27 -4.19 18.23
N SER A 48 2.16 -5.51 18.01
CA SER A 48 3.29 -6.33 17.57
C SER A 48 3.66 -6.08 16.10
N VAL A 49 2.72 -5.55 15.28
CA VAL A 49 2.93 -5.26 13.87
C VAL A 49 3.48 -3.85 13.68
N ALA A 50 4.65 -3.74 13.08
CA ALA A 50 5.28 -2.46 12.72
C ALA A 50 5.08 -2.07 11.26
N VAL A 51 4.99 -3.07 10.35
CA VAL A 51 4.94 -2.86 8.89
C VAL A 51 3.99 -3.88 8.26
N ALA A 52 3.31 -3.52 7.19
CA ALA A 52 2.55 -4.44 6.37
C ALA A 52 3.21 -4.65 4.99
N VAL A 53 3.14 -5.87 4.48
CA VAL A 53 3.47 -6.23 3.10
C VAL A 53 2.20 -6.70 2.43
N VAL A 54 1.87 -6.15 1.24
CA VAL A 54 0.69 -6.56 0.46
C VAL A 54 1.15 -7.16 -0.86
N THR A 55 0.62 -8.33 -1.22
CA THR A 55 0.92 -9.01 -2.50
C THR A 55 -0.29 -9.79 -3.01
N GLY A 56 -0.20 -10.32 -4.23
CA GLY A 56 -1.21 -11.21 -4.81
C GLY A 56 -0.73 -12.67 -4.84
N ALA A 57 -1.66 -13.61 -4.67
CA ALA A 57 -1.36 -15.03 -4.84
C ALA A 57 -1.13 -15.37 -6.34
N GLY A 58 -0.24 -16.32 -6.58
CA GLY A 58 0.09 -16.75 -7.94
C GLY A 58 1.09 -15.83 -8.65
N ARG A 59 1.25 -16.05 -9.97
CA ARG A 59 2.24 -15.31 -10.79
C ARG A 59 1.61 -14.44 -11.88
N ARG A 60 0.30 -14.54 -12.11
CA ARG A 60 -0.37 -13.87 -13.25
C ARG A 60 -0.80 -12.46 -12.93
N ALA A 61 -1.38 -12.25 -11.77
CA ALA A 61 -1.94 -10.96 -11.39
C ALA A 61 -1.68 -10.65 -9.92
N PHE A 62 -1.46 -9.40 -9.63
CA PHE A 62 -1.56 -8.86 -8.29
C PHE A 62 -3.05 -8.67 -7.93
N CYS A 63 -3.77 -7.85 -8.67
CA CYS A 63 -5.20 -7.59 -8.52
C CYS A 63 -5.76 -6.96 -9.81
N THR A 64 -6.88 -7.45 -10.29
CA THR A 64 -7.53 -6.93 -11.51
C THR A 64 -8.79 -6.09 -11.25
N GLY A 65 -8.91 -5.54 -10.04
CA GLY A 65 -10.03 -4.69 -9.66
C GLY A 65 -11.25 -5.49 -9.21
N PHE A 66 -12.44 -4.90 -9.36
CA PHE A 66 -13.68 -5.56 -8.97
C PHE A 66 -13.99 -6.79 -9.79
N ASP A 67 -14.55 -7.82 -9.15
CA ASP A 67 -15.13 -8.96 -9.85
C ASP A 67 -16.39 -8.50 -10.59
N MET A 68 -16.32 -8.53 -11.94
CA MET A 68 -17.41 -8.04 -12.78
C MET A 68 -18.70 -8.85 -12.64
N GLY A 69 -18.61 -10.11 -12.17
CA GLY A 69 -19.78 -10.94 -11.88
C GLY A 69 -20.56 -10.38 -10.68
N ASP A 70 -19.85 -10.01 -9.61
CA ASP A 70 -20.46 -9.42 -8.41
C ASP A 70 -21.00 -8.01 -8.70
N LEU A 71 -20.30 -7.23 -9.51
CA LEU A 71 -20.77 -5.90 -9.92
C LEU A 71 -22.07 -5.98 -10.74
N ALA A 72 -22.14 -6.90 -11.72
CA ALA A 72 -23.31 -7.10 -12.56
C ALA A 72 -24.53 -7.62 -11.79
N SER A 73 -24.33 -8.38 -10.70
CA SER A 73 -25.40 -8.90 -9.85
C SER A 73 -25.93 -7.88 -8.83
N GLY A 74 -25.30 -6.68 -8.72
CA GLY A 74 -25.66 -5.67 -7.74
C GLY A 74 -25.31 -6.06 -6.29
N VAL A 75 -24.53 -7.12 -6.09
CA VAL A 75 -24.08 -7.57 -4.75
C VAL A 75 -22.94 -6.69 -4.23
N ALA A 76 -22.15 -6.11 -5.12
CA ALA A 76 -21.08 -5.19 -4.74
C ALA A 76 -21.65 -3.79 -4.49
N ASP A 77 -21.65 -3.35 -3.25
CA ASP A 77 -21.84 -1.94 -2.93
C ASP A 77 -20.52 -1.20 -3.19
N VAL A 78 -20.52 -0.30 -4.17
CA VAL A 78 -19.36 0.52 -4.53
C VAL A 78 -18.92 1.41 -3.34
N GLY A 79 -19.79 1.67 -2.38
CA GLY A 79 -19.48 2.41 -1.16
C GLY A 79 -18.47 1.68 -0.26
N ASP A 80 -18.46 0.36 -0.26
CA ASP A 80 -17.46 -0.46 0.46
C ASP A 80 -16.08 -0.46 -0.25
N ALA A 81 -16.02 -0.03 -1.52
CA ALA A 81 -14.81 0.06 -2.32
C ALA A 81 -13.75 1.02 -1.78
N LEU A 82 -14.12 1.88 -0.84
CA LEU A 82 -13.23 2.91 -0.28
C LEU A 82 -12.45 2.43 0.96
N ARG A 83 -12.33 1.12 1.18
CA ARG A 83 -11.65 0.56 2.36
C ARG A 83 -10.70 -0.59 2.06
N PHE A 84 -10.14 -0.64 0.85
CA PHE A 84 -9.25 -1.74 0.46
C PHE A 84 -7.80 -1.55 0.93
N THR A 85 -7.36 -0.31 1.08
CA THR A 85 -5.97 0.03 1.31
C THR A 85 -5.71 0.59 2.70
N SER A 86 -4.43 0.71 3.04
CA SER A 86 -4.00 1.31 4.32
C SER A 86 -4.49 2.74 4.48
N LEU A 87 -4.37 3.59 3.43
CA LEU A 87 -4.76 4.99 3.51
C LEU A 87 -6.28 5.14 3.68
N GLN A 88 -7.05 4.37 2.92
CA GLN A 88 -8.51 4.35 3.03
C GLN A 88 -9.00 3.90 4.42
N ASN A 89 -8.21 3.12 5.14
CA ASN A 89 -8.45 2.70 6.52
C ASN A 89 -7.69 3.53 7.57
N ARG A 90 -7.05 4.64 7.17
CA ARG A 90 -6.26 5.52 8.05
C ARG A 90 -5.17 4.78 8.83
N CYS A 91 -4.57 3.77 8.23
CA CYS A 91 -3.46 3.02 8.80
C CYS A 91 -2.16 3.82 8.66
N CYS A 92 -1.61 4.28 9.76
CA CYS A 92 -0.33 5.00 9.79
C CYS A 92 0.88 4.06 9.72
N LYS A 93 0.71 2.74 9.89
CA LYS A 93 1.83 1.80 9.75
C LYS A 93 2.28 1.73 8.30
N PRO A 94 3.61 1.66 8.03
CA PRO A 94 4.13 1.56 6.69
C PRO A 94 3.63 0.35 5.92
N VAL A 95 3.51 0.51 4.60
CA VAL A 95 3.10 -0.56 3.69
C VAL A 95 4.08 -0.68 2.54
N VAL A 96 4.58 -1.88 2.34
CA VAL A 96 5.34 -2.28 1.15
C VAL A 96 4.42 -3.11 0.25
N THR A 97 4.12 -2.63 -0.95
CA THR A 97 3.33 -3.40 -1.91
C THR A 97 4.24 -4.10 -2.91
N ALA A 98 4.11 -5.43 -2.98
CA ALA A 98 4.87 -6.31 -3.86
C ALA A 98 4.00 -6.75 -5.05
N ILE A 99 4.18 -6.15 -6.21
CA ILE A 99 3.38 -6.38 -7.41
C ILE A 99 3.92 -7.58 -8.18
N ASN A 100 3.26 -8.72 -8.06
CA ASN A 100 3.66 -10.01 -8.64
C ASN A 100 3.19 -10.24 -10.09
N GLY A 101 2.38 -9.34 -10.66
CA GLY A 101 1.82 -9.52 -12.00
C GLY A 101 0.92 -8.36 -12.43
N MET A 102 -0.15 -8.65 -13.16
CA MET A 102 -1.07 -7.64 -13.68
C MET A 102 -1.76 -6.86 -12.55
N VAL A 103 -1.84 -5.53 -12.74
CA VAL A 103 -2.68 -4.63 -11.94
C VAL A 103 -3.64 -3.92 -12.88
N CYS A 104 -4.94 -3.99 -12.56
CA CYS A 104 -5.96 -3.37 -13.40
C CYS A 104 -7.08 -2.74 -12.56
N GLY A 105 -7.64 -1.63 -13.04
CA GLY A 105 -8.82 -1.00 -12.46
C GLY A 105 -8.68 -0.75 -10.96
N GLY A 106 -9.64 -1.21 -10.14
CA GLY A 106 -9.59 -1.07 -8.68
C GLY A 106 -8.34 -1.65 -8.00
N GLY A 107 -7.56 -2.51 -8.70
CA GLY A 107 -6.25 -2.95 -8.21
C GLY A 107 -5.23 -1.80 -8.13
N LEU A 108 -5.41 -0.73 -8.91
CA LEU A 108 -4.56 0.45 -8.89
C LEU A 108 -4.65 1.26 -7.58
N HIS A 109 -5.70 1.04 -6.76
CA HIS A 109 -5.74 1.61 -5.40
C HIS A 109 -4.53 1.18 -4.56
N PHE A 110 -4.15 -0.10 -4.63
CA PHE A 110 -2.98 -0.59 -3.87
C PHE A 110 -1.66 0.01 -4.38
N VAL A 111 -1.62 0.46 -5.63
CA VAL A 111 -0.45 1.16 -6.20
C VAL A 111 -0.44 2.62 -5.79
N ALA A 112 -1.61 3.29 -5.85
CA ALA A 112 -1.76 4.69 -5.49
C ALA A 112 -1.49 4.96 -4.01
N ASP A 113 -1.95 4.06 -3.12
CA ASP A 113 -2.02 4.24 -1.68
C ASP A 113 -0.87 3.57 -0.91
N THR A 114 0.10 2.96 -1.59
CA THR A 114 1.25 2.31 -0.93
C THR A 114 2.36 3.29 -0.57
N ASP A 115 3.14 2.98 0.46
CA ASP A 115 4.31 3.79 0.81
C ASP A 115 5.52 3.42 -0.06
N LEU A 116 5.83 2.13 -0.17
CA LEU A 116 6.89 1.61 -1.03
C LEU A 116 6.31 0.61 -2.03
N LEU A 117 6.75 0.69 -3.28
CA LEU A 117 6.32 -0.20 -4.35
C LEU A 117 7.51 -0.96 -4.94
N VAL A 118 7.45 -2.28 -4.86
CA VAL A 118 8.38 -3.19 -5.53
C VAL A 118 7.61 -3.99 -6.56
N CYS A 119 8.12 -4.07 -7.78
CA CYS A 119 7.46 -4.79 -8.86
C CYS A 119 8.29 -6.00 -9.32
N SER A 120 7.61 -7.08 -9.66
CA SER A 120 8.20 -8.09 -10.54
C SER A 120 8.45 -7.47 -11.93
N GLU A 121 9.53 -7.86 -12.59
CA GLU A 121 9.82 -7.46 -13.99
C GLU A 121 8.69 -7.82 -14.96
N THR A 122 7.83 -8.78 -14.58
CA THR A 122 6.66 -9.21 -15.37
C THR A 122 5.39 -8.42 -15.05
N ALA A 123 5.43 -7.49 -14.08
CA ALA A 123 4.27 -6.69 -13.70
C ALA A 123 3.85 -5.73 -14.82
N THR A 124 2.55 -5.55 -14.96
CA THR A 124 1.95 -4.60 -15.89
C THR A 124 0.80 -3.85 -15.23
N PHE A 125 0.65 -2.57 -15.60
CA PHE A 125 -0.38 -1.69 -15.08
C PHE A 125 -1.24 -1.16 -16.22
N PHE A 126 -2.55 -1.21 -16.07
CA PHE A 126 -3.50 -0.68 -17.04
C PHE A 126 -4.85 -0.42 -16.38
N ASP A 127 -5.70 0.34 -17.06
CA ASP A 127 -7.07 0.60 -16.61
C ASP A 127 -8.07 0.15 -17.68
N THR A 128 -9.24 -0.29 -17.26
CA THR A 128 -10.30 -0.71 -18.18
C THR A 128 -11.64 -0.04 -17.88
N HIS A 129 -11.73 0.86 -16.93
CA HIS A 129 -13.00 1.51 -16.55
C HIS A 129 -13.69 2.15 -17.76
N VAL A 130 -12.99 2.99 -18.51
CA VAL A 130 -13.58 3.67 -19.69
C VAL A 130 -14.02 2.70 -20.78
N ASN A 131 -13.38 1.50 -20.87
CA ASN A 131 -13.76 0.50 -21.89
C ASN A 131 -15.06 -0.26 -21.55
N VAL A 132 -15.48 -0.18 -20.30
CA VAL A 132 -16.72 -0.82 -19.81
C VAL A 132 -17.76 0.24 -19.36
N GLY A 133 -17.55 1.50 -19.73
CA GLY A 133 -18.49 2.60 -19.46
C GLY A 133 -18.46 3.13 -18.03
N LEU A 134 -17.43 2.77 -17.25
CA LEU A 134 -17.26 3.27 -15.89
C LEU A 134 -16.29 4.45 -15.84
N VAL A 135 -16.47 5.31 -14.86
CA VAL A 135 -15.53 6.41 -14.58
C VAL A 135 -14.39 5.91 -13.69
N ALA A 136 -13.16 6.10 -14.17
CA ALA A 136 -11.96 5.95 -13.36
C ALA A 136 -11.74 7.24 -12.55
N GLY A 137 -12.25 7.31 -11.34
CA GLY A 137 -12.26 8.57 -10.57
C GLY A 137 -11.32 8.60 -9.38
N LEU A 138 -11.05 7.48 -8.77
CA LEU A 138 -10.32 7.46 -7.48
C LEU A 138 -8.85 7.09 -7.67
N GLU A 139 -8.57 5.98 -8.34
CA GLU A 139 -7.22 5.47 -8.56
C GLU A 139 -6.34 6.47 -9.34
N PRO A 140 -6.83 7.08 -10.46
CA PRO A 140 -6.04 8.07 -11.19
C PRO A 140 -5.75 9.34 -10.38
N ILE A 141 -6.67 9.79 -9.53
CA ILE A 141 -6.43 10.94 -8.65
C ILE A 141 -5.30 10.61 -7.67
N GLY A 142 -5.31 9.44 -7.06
CA GLY A 142 -4.23 8.97 -6.20
C GLY A 142 -2.89 8.85 -6.94
N LEU A 143 -2.89 8.28 -8.16
CA LEU A 143 -1.69 8.17 -8.98
C LEU A 143 -1.13 9.53 -9.41
N ALA A 144 -1.98 10.52 -9.72
CA ALA A 144 -1.57 11.87 -10.10
C ALA A 144 -0.85 12.63 -8.96
N ARG A 145 -0.94 12.14 -7.73
CA ARG A 145 -0.18 12.67 -6.59
C ARG A 145 1.23 12.04 -6.47
N ARG A 146 1.51 11.01 -7.24
CA ARG A 146 2.76 10.23 -7.17
C ARG A 146 3.64 10.42 -8.40
N ILE A 147 3.04 10.55 -9.57
CA ILE A 147 3.74 10.63 -10.86
C ILE A 147 3.20 11.78 -11.70
N ALA A 148 3.90 12.10 -12.79
CA ALA A 148 3.48 13.11 -13.74
C ALA A 148 2.10 12.79 -14.33
N LEU A 149 1.35 13.84 -14.72
CA LEU A 149 -0.03 13.72 -15.15
C LEU A 149 -0.21 12.93 -16.47
N ASP A 150 0.73 13.07 -17.44
CA ASP A 150 0.61 12.38 -18.74
C ASP A 150 0.52 10.85 -18.62
N PRO A 151 1.40 10.13 -17.91
CA PRO A 151 1.26 8.69 -17.70
C PRO A 151 -0.08 8.28 -17.06
N VAL A 152 -0.61 9.10 -16.13
CA VAL A 152 -1.90 8.83 -15.48
C VAL A 152 -3.03 8.96 -16.49
N LEU A 153 -3.05 10.05 -17.26
CA LEU A 153 -4.07 10.28 -18.31
C LEU A 153 -4.01 9.20 -19.39
N ARG A 154 -2.81 8.77 -19.80
CA ARG A 154 -2.65 7.68 -20.76
C ARG A 154 -3.26 6.37 -20.24
N LEU A 155 -2.94 5.94 -19.02
CA LEU A 155 -3.54 4.76 -18.42
C LEU A 155 -5.07 4.86 -18.36
N SER A 156 -5.59 6.01 -17.92
CA SER A 156 -7.02 6.17 -17.66
C SER A 156 -7.84 6.37 -18.94
N LEU A 157 -7.33 7.14 -19.91
CA LEU A 157 -8.11 7.51 -21.11
C LEU A 157 -7.95 6.53 -22.26
N LEU A 158 -6.77 5.91 -22.41
CA LEU A 158 -6.54 4.89 -23.43
C LEU A 158 -7.03 3.50 -23.00
N GLY A 159 -7.19 3.32 -21.69
CA GLY A 159 -7.75 2.10 -21.14
C GLY A 159 -6.94 0.87 -21.53
N ARG A 160 -7.60 -0.19 -22.02
CA ARG A 160 -6.94 -1.45 -22.41
C ARG A 160 -5.90 -1.32 -23.54
N ALA A 161 -5.90 -0.22 -24.26
CA ALA A 161 -4.93 0.03 -25.33
C ALA A 161 -3.55 0.43 -24.79
N GLU A 162 -3.48 0.90 -23.54
CA GLU A 162 -2.21 1.27 -22.88
C GLU A 162 -1.88 0.26 -21.78
N ARG A 163 -0.69 -0.30 -21.85
CA ARG A 163 -0.14 -1.14 -20.77
C ARG A 163 1.23 -0.62 -20.38
N MET A 164 1.33 -0.14 -19.16
CA MET A 164 2.60 0.26 -18.58
C MET A 164 3.35 -0.98 -18.09
N SER A 165 4.59 -1.16 -18.49
CA SER A 165 5.47 -2.22 -17.99
C SER A 165 6.06 -1.85 -16.62
N ALA A 166 6.61 -2.84 -15.92
CA ALA A 166 7.36 -2.62 -14.67
C ALA A 166 8.56 -1.68 -14.90
N ALA A 167 9.30 -1.85 -16.00
CA ALA A 167 10.42 -0.97 -16.36
C ALA A 167 9.94 0.48 -16.50
N ARG A 168 8.82 0.72 -17.23
CA ARG A 168 8.28 2.07 -17.36
C ARG A 168 7.79 2.63 -16.03
N ALA A 169 7.16 1.83 -15.19
CA ALA A 169 6.76 2.24 -13.84
C ALA A 169 7.95 2.70 -12.99
N TYR A 170 9.08 2.01 -13.12
CA TYR A 170 10.34 2.42 -12.47
C TYR A 170 10.91 3.72 -13.04
N GLU A 171 11.00 3.84 -14.36
CA GLU A 171 11.51 5.05 -15.04
C GLU A 171 10.76 6.34 -14.63
N ILE A 172 9.44 6.25 -14.42
CA ILE A 172 8.61 7.41 -14.06
C ILE A 172 8.45 7.60 -12.54
N GLY A 173 9.15 6.80 -11.73
CA GLY A 173 9.13 6.90 -10.28
C GLY A 173 7.87 6.33 -9.61
N LEU A 174 7.04 5.57 -10.32
CA LEU A 174 5.90 4.88 -9.71
C LEU A 174 6.35 3.70 -8.88
N ALA A 175 7.26 2.88 -9.40
CA ALA A 175 7.90 1.78 -8.67
C ALA A 175 9.28 2.21 -8.17
N GLY A 176 9.60 1.90 -6.92
CA GLY A 176 10.93 2.14 -6.34
C GLY A 176 11.97 1.10 -6.79
N GLU A 177 11.52 -0.13 -7.05
CA GLU A 177 12.39 -1.24 -7.47
C GLU A 177 11.65 -2.18 -8.44
N VAL A 178 12.44 -2.79 -9.34
CA VAL A 178 12.00 -3.88 -10.21
C VAL A 178 12.96 -5.05 -10.05
N VAL A 179 12.40 -6.23 -9.76
CA VAL A 179 13.19 -7.43 -9.44
C VAL A 179 12.65 -8.66 -10.18
N ALA A 180 13.46 -9.72 -10.26
CA ALA A 180 13.02 -11.00 -10.79
C ALA A 180 11.80 -11.55 -9.98
N PRO A 181 10.88 -12.32 -10.61
CA PRO A 181 9.66 -12.79 -9.96
C PRO A 181 9.90 -13.53 -8.64
N ASP A 182 10.92 -14.37 -8.57
CA ASP A 182 11.22 -15.16 -7.37
C ASP A 182 11.90 -14.34 -6.27
N ALA A 183 12.46 -13.18 -6.59
CA ALA A 183 13.06 -12.25 -5.63
C ALA A 183 12.04 -11.25 -5.05
N LEU A 184 10.83 -11.14 -5.60
CA LEU A 184 9.88 -10.09 -5.27
C LEU A 184 9.47 -10.09 -3.79
N LEU A 185 8.90 -11.19 -3.31
CA LEU A 185 8.44 -11.26 -1.91
C LEU A 185 9.62 -11.24 -0.93
N PRO A 186 10.73 -11.94 -1.15
CA PRO A 186 11.95 -11.78 -0.34
C PRO A 186 12.39 -10.32 -0.22
N ARG A 187 12.44 -9.57 -1.34
CA ARG A 187 12.87 -8.17 -1.32
C ARG A 187 11.90 -7.26 -0.57
N ALA A 188 10.58 -7.45 -0.76
CA ALA A 188 9.58 -6.70 -0.02
C ALA A 188 9.66 -6.96 1.50
N LEU A 189 9.90 -8.21 1.91
CA LEU A 189 10.09 -8.59 3.32
C LEU A 189 11.40 -8.00 3.89
N GLU A 190 12.47 -7.93 3.10
CA GLU A 190 13.72 -7.28 3.51
C GLU A 190 13.52 -5.79 3.78
N LEU A 191 12.83 -5.07 2.88
CA LEU A 191 12.49 -3.65 3.09
C LEU A 191 11.62 -3.47 4.34
N ALA A 192 10.61 -4.32 4.52
CA ALA A 192 9.76 -4.29 5.69
C ALA A 192 10.55 -4.54 6.99
N ALA A 193 11.50 -5.49 6.97
CA ALA A 193 12.37 -5.78 8.11
C ALA A 193 13.30 -4.59 8.44
N GLN A 194 13.81 -3.90 7.44
CA GLN A 194 14.61 -2.68 7.64
C GLN A 194 13.76 -1.57 8.29
N ILE A 195 12.54 -1.36 7.83
CA ILE A 195 11.62 -0.38 8.44
C ILE A 195 11.30 -0.76 9.90
N ALA A 196 11.05 -2.05 10.16
CA ALA A 196 10.71 -2.56 11.50
C ALA A 196 11.83 -2.43 12.55
N GLN A 197 13.07 -2.13 12.12
CA GLN A 197 14.19 -1.79 13.02
C GLN A 197 14.14 -0.36 13.54
N SER A 198 13.31 0.50 12.96
CA SER A 198 13.15 1.90 13.37
C SER A 198 12.04 2.05 14.43
N SER A 199 12.03 3.19 15.13
CA SER A 199 10.96 3.53 16.08
C SER A 199 9.60 3.48 15.39
N PRO A 200 8.66 2.61 15.81
CA PRO A 200 7.35 2.50 15.17
C PRO A 200 6.56 3.80 15.23
N SER A 201 6.63 4.52 16.35
CA SER A 201 5.92 5.80 16.53
C SER A 201 6.49 6.90 15.63
N ALA A 202 7.82 7.00 15.51
CA ALA A 202 8.46 7.96 14.62
C ALA A 202 8.14 7.68 13.14
N VAL A 203 8.21 6.42 12.73
CA VAL A 203 7.90 5.99 11.35
C VAL A 203 6.44 6.29 11.00
N ALA A 204 5.48 5.94 11.88
CA ALA A 204 4.06 6.18 11.65
C ALA A 204 3.74 7.68 11.55
N ARG A 205 4.34 8.52 12.42
CA ARG A 205 4.18 9.99 12.38
C ARG A 205 4.82 10.60 11.14
N THR A 206 6.00 10.11 10.75
CA THR A 206 6.69 10.56 9.52
C THR A 206 5.85 10.23 8.29
N LYS A 207 5.35 9.00 8.17
CA LYS A 207 4.44 8.61 7.09
C LYS A 207 3.23 9.54 7.04
N ARG A 208 2.54 9.72 8.17
CA ARG A 208 1.35 10.57 8.26
C ARG A 208 1.65 12.00 7.80
N ALA A 209 2.73 12.61 8.31
CA ALA A 209 3.11 13.98 7.94
C ALA A 209 3.37 14.12 6.43
N ILE A 210 4.03 13.14 5.80
CA ILE A 210 4.30 13.14 4.36
C ILE A 210 2.98 13.04 3.57
N TRP A 211 2.10 12.09 3.91
CA TRP A 211 0.83 11.92 3.19
C TRP A 211 -0.09 13.14 3.36
N GLU A 212 -0.27 13.64 4.59
CA GLU A 212 -1.10 14.81 4.88
C GLU A 212 -0.56 16.09 4.21
N SER A 213 0.77 16.19 4.03
CA SER A 213 1.38 17.34 3.34
C SER A 213 0.93 17.49 1.88
N LEU A 214 0.45 16.41 1.26
CA LEU A 214 -0.02 16.46 -0.11
C LEU A 214 -1.40 17.15 -0.26
N ASP A 215 -2.11 17.40 0.82
CA ASP A 215 -3.47 17.97 0.81
C ASP A 215 -3.49 19.49 1.00
N VAL A 216 -2.32 20.09 1.29
CA VAL A 216 -2.20 21.52 1.63
C VAL A 216 -1.03 22.17 0.88
N GLY A 217 -0.92 23.50 0.95
CA GLY A 217 0.24 24.22 0.41
C GLY A 217 1.51 24.02 1.22
N LEU A 218 2.69 24.21 0.59
CA LEU A 218 3.99 23.93 1.21
C LEU A 218 4.19 24.58 2.59
N ALA A 219 3.80 25.86 2.73
CA ALA A 219 3.96 26.56 4.01
C ALA A 219 3.17 25.89 5.14
N GLU A 220 1.91 25.56 4.88
CA GLU A 220 1.06 24.86 5.84
C GLU A 220 1.54 23.42 6.09
N ALA A 221 2.02 22.72 5.06
CA ALA A 221 2.62 21.39 5.19
C ALA A 221 3.83 21.40 6.15
N LEU A 222 4.69 22.41 6.04
CA LEU A 222 5.86 22.57 6.94
C LEU A 222 5.43 22.88 8.39
N GLU A 223 4.38 23.65 8.59
CA GLU A 223 3.83 23.91 9.94
C GLU A 223 3.20 22.64 10.54
N LEU A 224 2.48 21.84 9.74
CA LEU A 224 1.96 20.53 10.15
C LEU A 224 3.10 19.58 10.53
N GLY A 225 4.14 19.52 9.69
CA GLY A 225 5.35 18.75 9.96
C GLY A 225 6.03 19.16 11.26
N TRP A 226 6.18 20.47 11.48
CA TRP A 226 6.77 20.98 12.71
C TRP A 226 5.95 20.63 13.95
N ARG A 227 4.63 20.76 13.90
CA ARG A 227 3.74 20.32 14.99
C ARG A 227 3.90 18.84 15.29
N THR A 228 3.99 18.00 14.26
CA THR A 228 4.21 16.56 14.42
C THR A 228 5.53 16.27 15.15
N ILE A 229 6.60 17.01 14.85
CA ILE A 229 7.90 16.91 15.55
C ILE A 229 7.75 17.34 17.01
N GLU A 230 7.09 18.47 17.27
CA GLU A 230 6.89 18.96 18.64
C GLU A 230 6.09 17.98 19.51
N GLU A 231 5.02 17.41 18.96
CA GLU A 231 4.22 16.40 19.64
C GLU A 231 4.99 15.11 19.94
N HIS A 232 6.00 14.78 19.12
CA HIS A 232 6.82 13.58 19.29
C HIS A 232 7.99 13.77 20.27
N LYS A 233 8.34 14.99 20.67
CA LYS A 233 9.48 15.26 21.57
C LYS A 233 9.39 14.54 22.91
N GLY A 234 8.18 14.28 23.41
CA GLY A 234 7.94 13.56 24.67
C GLY A 234 7.87 12.02 24.54
N ASP A 235 8.05 11.49 23.34
CA ASP A 235 7.96 10.04 23.09
C ASP A 235 9.16 9.31 23.72
N PRO A 236 8.96 8.17 24.42
CA PRO A 236 10.05 7.39 25.01
C PRO A 236 11.13 6.98 24.01
N ASP A 237 10.78 6.78 22.75
CA ASP A 237 11.70 6.38 21.69
C ASP A 237 12.72 7.48 21.36
N VAL A 238 12.41 8.75 21.60
CA VAL A 238 13.37 9.87 21.44
C VAL A 238 14.54 9.72 22.43
N VAL A 239 14.23 9.39 23.68
CA VAL A 239 15.23 9.16 24.73
C VAL A 239 16.02 7.88 24.46
N GLU A 240 15.32 6.79 24.12
CA GLU A 240 15.95 5.51 23.81
C GLU A 240 16.88 5.61 22.59
N GLY A 241 16.47 6.28 21.52
CA GLY A 241 17.30 6.45 20.33
C GLY A 241 18.61 7.16 20.64
N ALA A 242 18.56 8.25 21.41
CA ALA A 242 19.74 8.98 21.84
C ALA A 242 20.66 8.14 22.76
N ALA A 243 20.07 7.37 23.68
CA ALA A 243 20.82 6.49 24.59
C ALA A 243 21.49 5.35 23.82
N ALA A 244 20.76 4.64 22.95
CA ALA A 244 21.28 3.54 22.15
C ALA A 244 22.42 3.98 21.24
N PHE A 245 22.29 5.16 20.60
CA PHE A 245 23.37 5.74 19.78
C PHE A 245 24.65 6.00 20.58
N ARG A 246 24.53 6.64 21.75
CA ARG A 246 25.66 6.95 22.63
C ARG A 246 26.33 5.66 23.17
N GLU A 247 25.54 4.66 23.50
CA GLU A 247 25.98 3.37 24.05
C GLU A 247 26.41 2.36 22.97
N ARG A 248 26.26 2.72 21.68
CA ARG A 248 26.58 1.86 20.53
C ARG A 248 25.90 0.50 20.56
N ARG A 249 24.64 0.47 20.97
CA ARG A 249 23.80 -0.73 21.00
C ARG A 249 22.59 -0.59 20.10
N ALA A 250 21.92 -1.72 19.82
CA ALA A 250 20.60 -1.68 19.16
C ALA A 250 19.57 -1.01 20.11
N PRO A 251 18.69 -0.17 19.57
CA PRO A 251 17.62 0.46 20.34
C PRO A 251 16.52 -0.55 20.70
N ARG A 252 15.82 -0.26 21.80
CA ARG A 252 14.68 -1.04 22.28
C ARG A 252 13.42 -0.17 22.21
N TRP A 253 12.84 -0.12 21.04
CA TRP A 253 11.70 0.73 20.75
C TRP A 253 10.45 0.34 21.54
N SER A 254 9.71 1.33 22.03
CA SER A 254 8.37 1.14 22.59
C SER A 254 7.38 0.78 21.48
N ARG A 255 6.43 -0.10 21.80
CA ARG A 255 5.31 -0.44 20.92
C ARG A 255 3.97 0.04 21.47
N ASP A 256 4.00 0.87 22.52
CA ASP A 256 2.81 1.26 23.26
C ASP A 256 2.03 2.43 22.64
N HIS A 257 2.60 3.13 21.66
CA HIS A 257 2.09 4.40 21.14
C HIS A 257 1.91 4.45 19.60
N VAL A 258 1.72 3.31 18.95
CA VAL A 258 1.49 3.21 17.49
C VAL A 258 0.05 2.93 17.17
#